data_a4e313355da98346a61f66d55187555d
#
_entry.id   a4e313355da98346a61f66d55187555d
#
_cell.length_a   1.000
_cell.length_b   1.000
_cell.length_c   1.000
_cell.angle_alpha   90.00
_cell.angle_beta   90.00
_cell.angle_gamma   90.00
#
_symmetry.space_group_name_H-M   'P 1'
#
loop_
_entity.id
_entity.type
_entity.pdbx_description
1 polymer ?
#
loop_
_entity_poly.entity_id
_entity_poly.type
_entity_poly.pdbx_seq_one_letter_code
_entity_poly.pdbx_strand_id
1 'polypeptide(L)'
;MKEEGVENGHGAAEWLDTRGSAIAPIITPWVSLDQLDSVAEGVFDEAIRQDEARAFLKDPSHIMMLAIEDEMVVGIASGVVIRHPDKLRELWLNEVGVADRARGNGLAQRLVQGLFDWAVGRDIRTVWLLMDADNKVAARSYAKVEPAGRSAPAVMLEWSL
;
A
#
# COMPACT_ATOMS: atom_id res chain seq x y z
N MET A 1 2.01 47.62 27.54
CA MET A 1 1.04 46.56 27.29
C MET A 1 1.39 45.99 25.94
N LYS A 2 2.09 44.84 25.90
CA LYS A 2 2.49 44.13 24.70
C LYS A 2 1.58 42.92 24.55
N GLU A 3 0.86 42.87 23.46
CA GLU A 3 0.08 41.67 23.09
C GLU A 3 1.04 40.64 22.50
N GLU A 4 1.16 39.49 23.14
CA GLU A 4 1.86 38.32 22.62
C GLU A 4 0.93 37.56 21.68
N GLY A 5 1.35 37.41 20.43
CA GLY A 5 0.68 36.62 19.43
C GLY A 5 0.76 35.13 19.77
N VAL A 6 -0.39 34.46 19.77
CA VAL A 6 -0.51 33.02 19.90
C VAL A 6 -0.21 32.43 18.54
N GLU A 7 0.95 31.76 18.39
CA GLU A 7 1.24 30.90 17.26
C GLU A 7 0.39 29.63 17.39
N ASN A 8 -0.54 29.45 16.46
CA ASN A 8 -1.27 28.21 16.29
C ASN A 8 -0.34 27.16 15.62
N GLY A 9 0.39 26.42 16.44
CA GLY A 9 1.04 25.18 15.99
C GLY A 9 0.00 24.12 15.68
N HIS A 10 -0.14 23.74 14.41
CA HIS A 10 -0.87 22.53 14.02
C HIS A 10 -0.02 21.33 14.45
N GLY A 11 -0.17 20.93 15.71
CA GLY A 11 0.36 19.66 16.19
C GLY A 11 -0.42 18.52 15.53
N ALA A 12 0.30 17.59 14.90
CA ALA A 12 -0.27 16.32 14.50
C ALA A 12 -0.95 15.69 15.72
N ALA A 13 -2.25 15.39 15.63
CA ALA A 13 -2.97 14.70 16.68
C ALA A 13 -2.41 13.27 16.78
N GLU A 14 -1.64 13.00 17.84
CA GLU A 14 -1.25 11.65 18.20
C GLU A 14 -2.48 10.93 18.74
N TRP A 15 -2.98 9.97 17.98
CA TRP A 15 -4.06 9.09 18.41
C TRP A 15 -3.48 8.02 19.33
N LEU A 16 -3.86 8.06 20.58
CA LEU A 16 -3.40 7.15 21.62
C LEU A 16 -4.52 6.17 21.97
N ASP A 17 -4.19 4.90 22.20
CA ASP A 17 -5.12 3.96 22.81
C ASP A 17 -5.47 4.39 24.25
N THR A 18 -6.37 3.68 24.90
CA THR A 18 -6.79 3.97 26.29
C THR A 18 -5.64 3.91 27.31
N ARG A 19 -4.44 3.50 26.89
CA ARG A 19 -3.21 3.44 27.68
C ARG A 19 -2.19 4.48 27.25
N GLY A 20 -2.52 5.34 26.28
CA GLY A 20 -1.63 6.37 25.76
C GLY A 20 -0.64 5.90 24.69
N SER A 21 -0.91 4.76 24.02
CA SER A 21 -0.08 4.21 22.95
C SER A 21 -0.70 4.52 21.58
N ALA A 22 0.09 4.94 20.61
CA ALA A 22 -0.40 5.17 19.25
C ALA A 22 -0.92 3.87 18.65
N ILE A 23 -2.18 3.88 18.17
CA ILE A 23 -2.80 2.72 17.53
C ILE A 23 -2.24 2.62 16.10
N ALA A 24 -1.48 1.55 15.84
CA ALA A 24 -0.97 1.33 14.50
C ALA A 24 -2.09 0.94 13.52
N PRO A 25 -2.10 1.41 12.26
CA PRO A 25 -3.09 1.05 11.27
C PRO A 25 -3.26 -0.47 11.13
N ILE A 26 -4.51 -0.92 10.99
CA ILE A 26 -4.85 -2.34 10.75
C ILE A 26 -4.55 -2.66 9.28
N ILE A 27 -3.83 -3.74 9.02
CA ILE A 27 -3.61 -4.24 7.67
C ILE A 27 -4.62 -5.37 7.39
N THR A 28 -5.42 -5.20 6.35
CA THR A 28 -6.48 -6.16 5.98
C THR A 28 -6.62 -6.26 4.46
N PRO A 29 -7.02 -7.44 3.91
CA PRO A 29 -7.40 -7.52 2.51
C PRO A 29 -8.64 -6.66 2.21
N TRP A 30 -8.65 -6.04 1.03
CA TRP A 30 -9.85 -5.40 0.50
C TRP A 30 -10.83 -6.47 0.01
N VAL A 31 -12.04 -6.49 0.55
CA VAL A 31 -13.05 -7.52 0.26
C VAL A 31 -14.44 -6.95 -0.08
N SER A 32 -14.66 -5.65 0.13
CA SER A 32 -15.93 -4.99 -0.15
C SER A 32 -15.74 -3.52 -0.53
N LEU A 33 -16.69 -2.97 -1.30
CA LEU A 33 -16.60 -1.59 -1.83
C LEU A 33 -16.64 -0.54 -0.74
N ASP A 34 -17.46 -0.75 0.29
CA ASP A 34 -17.63 0.17 1.43
C ASP A 34 -16.34 0.43 2.21
N GLN A 35 -15.36 -0.49 2.14
CA GLN A 35 -14.04 -0.24 2.72
C GLN A 35 -13.29 0.94 2.07
N LEU A 36 -13.68 1.36 0.87
CA LEU A 36 -13.12 2.53 0.17
C LEU A 36 -14.01 3.78 0.25
N ASP A 37 -15.05 3.79 1.09
CA ASP A 37 -15.91 4.98 1.25
C ASP A 37 -15.17 6.15 1.91
N SER A 38 -14.15 5.86 2.71
CA SER A 38 -13.29 6.84 3.34
C SER A 38 -11.82 6.54 3.05
N VAL A 39 -11.21 7.34 2.18
CA VAL A 39 -9.81 7.19 1.76
C VAL A 39 -9.09 8.51 1.94
N ALA A 40 -7.94 8.49 2.58
CA ALA A 40 -7.11 9.67 2.76
C ALA A 40 -6.52 10.15 1.43
N GLU A 41 -6.34 11.46 1.28
CA GLU A 41 -5.68 12.05 0.13
C GLU A 41 -4.26 11.48 -0.07
N GLY A 42 -3.88 11.27 -1.33
CA GLY A 42 -2.56 10.75 -1.73
C GLY A 42 -2.38 9.24 -1.54
N VAL A 43 -3.44 8.49 -1.24
CA VAL A 43 -3.42 7.01 -1.22
C VAL A 43 -3.48 6.45 -2.64
N PHE A 44 -4.34 7.01 -3.49
CA PHE A 44 -4.42 6.73 -4.92
C PHE A 44 -3.95 7.95 -5.71
N ASP A 45 -3.35 7.74 -6.87
CA ASP A 45 -2.89 8.81 -7.75
C ASP A 45 -4.07 9.55 -8.40
N GLU A 46 -5.20 8.85 -8.62
CA GLU A 46 -6.40 9.38 -9.26
C GLU A 46 -7.68 9.03 -8.46
N ALA A 47 -8.79 9.62 -8.86
CA ALA A 47 -10.09 9.33 -8.26
C ALA A 47 -10.52 7.88 -8.52
N ILE A 48 -11.05 7.22 -7.49
CA ILE A 48 -11.52 5.82 -7.58
C ILE A 48 -12.68 5.72 -8.56
N ARG A 49 -12.53 4.86 -9.56
CA ARG A 49 -13.56 4.51 -10.52
C ARG A 49 -14.37 3.33 -10.00
N GLN A 50 -15.65 3.55 -9.74
CA GLN A 50 -16.53 2.55 -9.13
C GLN A 50 -16.75 1.30 -10.00
N ASP A 51 -16.71 1.44 -11.33
CA ASP A 51 -16.78 0.33 -12.27
C ASP A 51 -15.54 -0.56 -12.19
N GLU A 52 -14.34 0.04 -12.19
CA GLU A 52 -13.07 -0.66 -12.06
C GLU A 52 -12.88 -1.28 -10.67
N ALA A 53 -13.30 -0.58 -9.61
CA ALA A 53 -13.27 -1.12 -8.26
C ALA A 53 -14.13 -2.39 -8.12
N ARG A 54 -15.31 -2.42 -8.74
CA ARG A 54 -16.15 -3.63 -8.79
C ARG A 54 -15.54 -4.75 -9.63
N ALA A 55 -14.90 -4.42 -10.75
CA ALA A 55 -14.22 -5.39 -11.59
C ALA A 55 -13.02 -6.00 -10.85
N PHE A 56 -12.21 -5.18 -10.20
CA PHE A 56 -11.07 -5.60 -9.38
C PHE A 56 -11.49 -6.61 -8.29
N LEU A 57 -12.55 -6.30 -7.50
CA LEU A 57 -13.04 -7.20 -6.45
C LEU A 57 -13.58 -8.53 -6.96
N LYS A 58 -14.09 -8.57 -8.20
CA LYS A 58 -14.63 -9.80 -8.81
C LYS A 58 -13.56 -10.68 -9.43
N ASP A 59 -12.41 -10.12 -9.75
CA ASP A 59 -11.33 -10.86 -10.39
C ASP A 59 -10.45 -11.54 -9.34
N PRO A 60 -10.45 -12.87 -9.25
CA PRO A 60 -9.67 -13.62 -8.25
C PRO A 60 -8.15 -13.54 -8.47
N SER A 61 -7.70 -12.98 -9.59
CA SER A 61 -6.28 -12.74 -9.82
C SER A 61 -5.78 -11.45 -9.17
N HIS A 62 -6.68 -10.56 -8.77
CA HIS A 62 -6.33 -9.29 -8.12
C HIS A 62 -6.41 -9.39 -6.60
N ILE A 63 -5.54 -8.66 -5.94
CA ILE A 63 -5.52 -8.51 -4.49
C ILE A 63 -5.09 -7.09 -4.13
N MET A 64 -5.71 -6.52 -3.11
CA MET A 64 -5.27 -5.28 -2.49
C MET A 64 -5.28 -5.45 -0.97
N MET A 65 -4.21 -5.02 -0.32
CA MET A 65 -4.15 -4.82 1.13
C MET A 65 -4.46 -3.36 1.43
N LEU A 66 -5.29 -3.14 2.44
CA LEU A 66 -5.60 -1.83 2.99
C LEU A 66 -4.92 -1.63 4.33
N ALA A 67 -4.44 -0.43 4.59
CA ALA A 67 -4.10 0.03 5.92
C ALA A 67 -5.20 0.97 6.39
N ILE A 68 -5.90 0.60 7.45
CA ILE A 68 -7.05 1.33 8.00
C ILE A 68 -6.68 1.90 9.37
N GLU A 69 -6.90 3.20 9.53
CA GLU A 69 -6.73 3.97 10.75
C GLU A 69 -7.98 4.82 10.95
N ASP A 70 -8.66 4.68 12.09
CA ASP A 70 -9.89 5.43 12.43
C ASP A 70 -10.95 5.37 11.30
N GLU A 71 -11.25 4.16 10.82
CA GLU A 71 -12.21 3.88 9.73
C GLU A 71 -11.85 4.52 8.37
N MET A 72 -10.63 5.05 8.22
CA MET A 72 -10.13 5.65 6.99
C MET A 72 -8.99 4.81 6.42
N VAL A 73 -8.99 4.58 5.12
CA VAL A 73 -7.88 3.97 4.40
C VAL A 73 -6.74 4.99 4.29
N VAL A 74 -5.60 4.69 4.88
CA VAL A 74 -4.40 5.54 4.89
C VAL A 74 -3.27 4.96 4.06
N GLY A 75 -3.46 3.78 3.49
CA GLY A 75 -2.50 3.18 2.56
C GLY A 75 -3.04 1.93 1.91
N ILE A 76 -2.46 1.60 0.77
CA ILE A 76 -2.77 0.41 -0.02
C ILE A 76 -1.49 -0.28 -0.51
N ALA A 77 -1.60 -1.57 -0.80
CA ALA A 77 -0.69 -2.28 -1.69
C ALA A 77 -1.50 -3.28 -2.52
N SER A 78 -1.36 -3.21 -3.84
CA SER A 78 -2.07 -4.09 -4.77
C SER A 78 -1.13 -5.03 -5.51
N GLY A 79 -1.68 -6.17 -5.96
CA GLY A 79 -0.94 -7.13 -6.75
C GLY A 79 -1.84 -7.95 -7.67
N VAL A 80 -1.22 -8.52 -8.69
CA VAL A 80 -1.89 -9.37 -9.69
C VAL A 80 -1.20 -10.73 -9.75
N VAL A 81 -1.99 -11.80 -9.63
CA VAL A 81 -1.50 -13.16 -9.79
C VAL A 81 -1.36 -13.49 -11.27
N ILE A 82 -0.14 -13.63 -11.73
CA ILE A 82 0.18 -14.02 -13.11
C ILE A 82 0.26 -15.52 -13.20
N ARG A 83 -0.49 -16.10 -14.14
CA ARG A 83 -0.48 -17.52 -14.44
C ARG A 83 0.31 -17.77 -15.72
N HIS A 84 1.11 -18.82 -15.71
CA HIS A 84 1.87 -19.29 -16.85
C HIS A 84 1.50 -20.75 -17.15
N PRO A 85 1.49 -21.16 -18.41
CA PRO A 85 1.21 -22.56 -18.77
C PRO A 85 2.35 -23.52 -18.42
N ASP A 86 3.57 -23.02 -18.24
CA ASP A 86 4.83 -23.77 -18.15
C ASP A 86 5.58 -23.59 -16.83
N LYS A 87 5.10 -22.72 -15.92
CA LYS A 87 5.72 -22.47 -14.61
C LYS A 87 4.70 -22.13 -13.53
N LEU A 88 5.15 -22.10 -12.28
CA LEU A 88 4.32 -21.71 -11.15
C LEU A 88 3.87 -20.25 -11.30
N ARG A 89 2.67 -19.98 -10.74
CA ARG A 89 2.13 -18.63 -10.69
C ARG A 89 3.00 -17.72 -9.82
N GLU A 90 3.02 -16.46 -10.19
CA GLU A 90 3.76 -15.40 -9.54
C GLU A 90 2.81 -14.28 -9.12
N LEU A 91 3.18 -13.47 -8.13
CA LEU A 91 2.48 -12.24 -7.77
C LEU A 91 3.29 -11.04 -8.27
N TRP A 92 2.71 -10.27 -9.17
CA TRP A 92 3.22 -8.94 -9.52
C TRP A 92 2.65 -7.93 -8.53
N LEU A 93 3.52 -7.31 -7.71
CA LEU A 93 3.17 -6.18 -6.87
C LEU A 93 3.09 -4.95 -7.78
N ASN A 94 1.87 -4.39 -7.93
CA ASN A 94 1.58 -3.38 -8.92
C ASN A 94 1.71 -1.96 -8.36
N GLU A 95 1.08 -1.69 -7.22
CA GLU A 95 0.96 -0.35 -6.67
C GLU A 95 1.13 -0.36 -5.14
N VAL A 96 1.79 0.65 -4.60
CA VAL A 96 1.84 0.91 -3.16
C VAL A 96 1.63 2.40 -2.93
N GLY A 97 0.52 2.76 -2.34
CA GLY A 97 0.17 4.13 -1.98
C GLY A 97 0.07 4.30 -0.46
N VAL A 98 0.58 5.40 0.06
CA VAL A 98 0.47 5.77 1.49
C VAL A 98 0.23 7.26 1.58
N ALA A 99 -0.83 7.65 2.28
CA ALA A 99 -1.15 9.04 2.55
C ALA A 99 0.03 9.77 3.17
N ASP A 100 0.28 11.02 2.77
CA ASP A 100 1.46 11.79 3.21
C ASP A 100 1.61 11.82 4.72
N ARG A 101 0.48 12.02 5.45
CA ARG A 101 0.46 12.05 6.91
C ARG A 101 0.85 10.73 7.59
N ALA A 102 0.75 9.61 6.88
CA ALA A 102 1.03 8.26 7.38
C ALA A 102 2.43 7.73 6.93
N ARG A 103 3.16 8.49 6.13
CA ARG A 103 4.52 8.13 5.68
C ARG A 103 5.55 8.17 6.81
N GLY A 104 6.67 7.53 6.59
CA GLY A 104 7.79 7.53 7.54
C GLY A 104 7.70 6.48 8.65
N ASN A 105 6.54 5.85 8.87
CA ASN A 105 6.27 4.90 9.97
C ASN A 105 6.31 3.42 9.53
N GLY A 106 6.92 3.11 8.38
CA GLY A 106 7.04 1.74 7.88
C GLY A 106 5.74 1.14 7.34
N LEU A 107 4.70 1.95 7.09
CA LEU A 107 3.39 1.46 6.66
C LEU A 107 3.44 0.75 5.29
N ALA A 108 4.18 1.29 4.32
CA ALA A 108 4.39 0.66 3.03
C ALA A 108 5.01 -0.74 3.18
N GLN A 109 6.02 -0.88 4.06
CA GLN A 109 6.64 -2.17 4.37
C GLN A 109 5.61 -3.17 4.93
N ARG A 110 4.75 -2.75 5.86
CA ARG A 110 3.71 -3.59 6.47
C ARG A 110 2.67 -4.04 5.44
N LEU A 111 2.26 -3.15 4.54
CA LEU A 111 1.33 -3.46 3.45
C LEU A 111 1.91 -4.51 2.49
N VAL A 112 3.15 -4.33 2.07
CA VAL A 112 3.87 -5.28 1.21
C VAL A 112 4.06 -6.62 1.92
N GLN A 113 4.40 -6.62 3.21
CA GLN A 113 4.48 -7.86 3.99
C GLN A 113 3.13 -8.57 4.04
N GLY A 114 2.01 -7.85 4.19
CA GLY A 114 0.66 -8.43 4.13
C GLY A 114 0.37 -9.11 2.78
N LEU A 115 0.84 -8.53 1.65
CA LEU A 115 0.75 -9.20 0.35
C LEU A 115 1.62 -10.46 0.28
N PHE A 116 2.80 -10.45 0.87
CA PHE A 116 3.67 -11.63 0.92
C PHE A 116 3.03 -12.76 1.74
N ASP A 117 2.47 -12.45 2.90
CA ASP A 117 1.78 -13.41 3.75
C ASP A 117 0.56 -14.00 3.03
N TRP A 118 -0.20 -13.16 2.33
CA TRP A 118 -1.32 -13.58 1.49
C TRP A 118 -0.87 -14.51 0.35
N ALA A 119 0.23 -14.20 -0.33
CA ALA A 119 0.82 -15.00 -1.40
C ALA A 119 1.28 -16.37 -0.89
N VAL A 120 2.01 -16.39 0.22
CA VAL A 120 2.48 -17.62 0.89
C VAL A 120 1.31 -18.52 1.26
N GLY A 121 0.22 -17.97 1.81
CA GLY A 121 -1.00 -18.71 2.15
C GLY A 121 -1.71 -19.34 0.92
N ARG A 122 -1.33 -18.93 -0.30
CA ARG A 122 -1.87 -19.44 -1.57
C ARG A 122 -0.83 -20.21 -2.40
N ASP A 123 0.27 -20.60 -1.77
CA ASP A 123 1.39 -21.30 -2.41
C ASP A 123 2.00 -20.53 -3.61
N ILE A 124 2.01 -19.20 -3.55
CA ILE A 124 2.75 -18.34 -4.46
C ILE A 124 4.10 -18.04 -3.80
N ARG A 125 5.19 -18.42 -4.47
CA ARG A 125 6.55 -18.36 -3.92
C ARG A 125 7.43 -17.28 -4.55
N THR A 126 6.95 -16.66 -5.62
CA THR A 126 7.65 -15.57 -6.31
C THR A 126 6.77 -14.33 -6.28
N VAL A 127 7.31 -13.24 -5.73
CA VAL A 127 6.73 -11.89 -5.80
C VAL A 127 7.76 -10.99 -6.45
N TRP A 128 7.34 -10.16 -7.39
CA TRP A 128 8.21 -9.20 -8.05
C TRP A 128 7.48 -7.88 -8.31
N LEU A 129 8.24 -6.82 -8.50
CA LEU A 129 7.74 -5.48 -8.81
C LEU A 129 8.68 -4.78 -9.81
N LEU A 130 8.16 -3.76 -10.46
CA LEU A 130 8.95 -2.76 -11.18
C LEU A 130 8.90 -1.45 -10.42
N MET A 131 10.02 -0.75 -10.37
CA MET A 131 10.09 0.60 -9.81
C MET A 131 11.13 1.40 -10.58
N ASP A 132 10.99 2.71 -10.55
CA ASP A 132 12.00 3.59 -11.10
C ASP A 132 13.32 3.44 -10.36
N ALA A 133 14.42 3.35 -11.12
CA ALA A 133 15.75 3.18 -10.54
C ALA A 133 16.14 4.32 -9.60
N ASP A 134 15.58 5.51 -9.84
CA ASP A 134 15.84 6.71 -9.03
C ASP A 134 14.91 6.86 -7.82
N ASN A 135 13.91 5.98 -7.66
CA ASN A 135 13.00 6.01 -6.52
C ASN A 135 13.65 5.43 -5.25
N LYS A 136 14.56 6.23 -4.67
CA LYS A 136 15.31 5.84 -3.45
C LYS A 136 14.41 5.65 -2.22
N VAL A 137 13.22 6.25 -2.20
CA VAL A 137 12.27 6.10 -1.09
C VAL A 137 11.64 4.71 -1.12
N ALA A 138 11.11 4.29 -2.27
CA ALA A 138 10.58 2.96 -2.48
C ALA A 138 11.67 1.89 -2.25
N ALA A 139 12.87 2.07 -2.82
CA ALA A 139 13.98 1.14 -2.63
C ALA A 139 14.33 0.91 -1.15
N ARG A 140 14.35 1.97 -0.34
CA ARG A 140 14.60 1.86 1.12
C ARG A 140 13.45 1.15 1.86
N SER A 141 12.22 1.33 1.41
CA SER A 141 11.05 0.66 1.99
C SER A 141 11.07 -0.83 1.68
N TYR A 142 11.33 -1.20 0.43
CA TYR A 142 11.36 -2.61 0.00
C TYR A 142 12.57 -3.38 0.54
N ALA A 143 13.71 -2.70 0.74
CA ALA A 143 14.88 -3.33 1.37
C ALA A 143 14.66 -3.80 2.81
N LYS A 144 13.56 -3.39 3.45
CA LYS A 144 13.20 -3.79 4.82
C LYS A 144 12.13 -4.89 4.87
N VAL A 145 11.62 -5.33 3.71
CA VAL A 145 10.64 -6.42 3.64
C VAL A 145 11.36 -7.76 3.66
N GLU A 146 10.80 -8.74 4.37
CA GLU A 146 11.38 -10.08 4.48
C GLU A 146 10.54 -11.12 3.70
N PRO A 147 11.18 -12.06 2.98
CA PRO A 147 12.62 -12.19 2.79
C PRO A 147 13.21 -11.12 1.87
N ALA A 148 14.48 -10.79 2.03
CA ALA A 148 15.15 -9.77 1.24
C ALA A 148 15.10 -10.08 -0.27
N GLY A 149 14.68 -9.09 -1.06
CA GLY A 149 14.59 -9.20 -2.51
C GLY A 149 15.96 -9.08 -3.21
N ARG A 150 15.98 -9.51 -4.48
CA ARG A 150 17.10 -9.28 -5.41
C ARG A 150 16.66 -8.25 -6.44
N SER A 151 17.54 -7.32 -6.81
CA SER A 151 17.29 -6.39 -7.92
C SER A 151 18.04 -6.81 -9.17
N ALA A 152 17.44 -6.53 -10.33
CA ALA A 152 18.05 -6.68 -11.64
C ALA A 152 17.65 -5.50 -12.53
N PRO A 153 18.50 -5.06 -13.48
CA PRO A 153 18.10 -4.05 -14.45
C PRO A 153 16.91 -4.53 -15.29
N ALA A 154 15.92 -3.65 -15.49
CA ALA A 154 14.78 -3.90 -16.35
C ALA A 154 14.51 -2.64 -17.21
N VAL A 155 13.89 -2.84 -18.37
CA VAL A 155 13.41 -1.76 -19.23
C VAL A 155 11.90 -1.90 -19.37
N MET A 156 11.16 -0.86 -19.04
CA MET A 156 9.73 -0.76 -19.31
C MET A 156 9.53 -0.09 -20.67
N LEU A 157 8.65 -0.69 -21.48
CA LEU A 157 8.19 -0.10 -22.74
C LEU A 157 6.68 0.10 -22.62
N GLU A 158 6.21 1.28 -23.02
CA GLU A 158 4.78 1.64 -22.97
C GLU A 158 4.30 2.03 -24.36
N TRP A 159 3.09 1.63 -24.70
CA TRP A 159 2.39 2.02 -25.92
C TRP A 159 1.03 2.58 -25.59
N SER A 160 0.69 3.72 -26.17
CA SER A 160 -0.69 4.23 -26.18
C SER A 160 -1.37 3.76 -27.46
N LEU A 161 -2.56 3.14 -27.34
CA LEU A 161 -3.34 2.55 -28.43
C LEU A 161 -4.60 3.36 -28.74
#